data_2ef3121229e0328d2d596f0522570181
#
_entry.id   2ef3121229e0328d2d596f0522570181
#
_cell.length_a   1.000
_cell.length_b   1.000
_cell.length_c   1.000
_cell.angle_alpha   90.00
_cell.angle_beta   90.00
_cell.angle_gamma   90.00
#
_symmetry.space_group_name_H-M   'P 1'
#
loop_
_entity.id
_entity.type
_entity.pdbx_description
1 polymer ?
#
loop_
_entity_poly.entity_id
_entity_poly.type
_entity_poly.pdbx_seq_one_letter_code
_entity_poly.pdbx_strand_id
1 'polypeptide(L)'
;MPDLPITNAFIAALPKTDLHVHLDGSLRIPTLIELAREQRVELPSYTEGGLRETVYKERYTSLGDYLKGFKYTVAVMQSAEHLERIAAELAEDNQAEGVRYLEV
;
A
#
# COMPACT_ATOMS: atom_id res chain seq x y z
N MET A 1 -24.78 25.67 -16.38
CA MET A 1 -23.82 24.69 -16.90
C MET A 1 -24.35 23.30 -16.59
N PRO A 2 -24.37 22.40 -17.58
CA PRO A 2 -24.73 21.03 -17.28
C PRO A 2 -23.70 20.43 -16.33
N ASP A 3 -24.19 19.70 -15.33
CA ASP A 3 -23.31 18.96 -14.43
C ASP A 3 -22.62 17.85 -15.21
N LEU A 4 -21.29 17.86 -15.23
CA LEU A 4 -20.51 16.78 -15.82
C LEU A 4 -20.51 15.58 -14.86
N PRO A 5 -20.82 14.37 -15.33
CA PRO A 5 -20.79 13.21 -14.47
C PRO A 5 -19.36 12.91 -14.00
N ILE A 6 -19.22 12.67 -12.71
CA ILE A 6 -17.95 12.18 -12.13
C ILE A 6 -17.89 10.67 -12.39
N THR A 7 -17.04 10.26 -13.31
CA THR A 7 -16.83 8.85 -13.66
C THR A 7 -15.47 8.37 -13.18
N ASN A 8 -15.29 7.05 -13.11
CA ASN A 8 -13.98 6.49 -12.80
C ASN A 8 -12.92 6.91 -13.82
N ALA A 9 -13.28 7.00 -15.10
CA ALA A 9 -12.37 7.48 -16.15
C ALA A 9 -11.96 8.94 -15.92
N PHE A 10 -12.89 9.80 -15.54
CA PHE A 10 -12.61 11.20 -15.21
C PHE A 10 -11.66 11.31 -14.00
N ILE A 11 -11.93 10.56 -12.93
CA ILE A 11 -11.08 10.53 -11.73
C ILE A 11 -9.68 10.02 -12.07
N ALA A 12 -9.57 8.96 -12.84
CA ALA A 12 -8.28 8.41 -13.26
C ALA A 12 -7.45 9.40 -14.10
N ALA A 13 -8.10 10.23 -14.91
CA ALA A 13 -7.44 11.21 -15.77
C ALA A 13 -7.02 12.48 -15.02
N LEU A 14 -7.58 12.76 -13.84
CA LEU A 14 -7.21 13.94 -13.05
C LEU A 14 -5.77 13.84 -12.53
N PRO A 15 -4.99 14.94 -12.63
CA PRO A 15 -3.76 15.03 -11.86
C PRO A 15 -4.09 15.15 -10.37
N LYS A 16 -3.37 14.40 -9.53
CA LYS A 16 -3.64 14.30 -8.10
C LYS A 16 -2.40 14.62 -7.30
N THR A 17 -2.62 15.02 -6.06
CA THR A 17 -1.58 15.13 -5.04
C THR A 17 -1.92 14.20 -3.88
N ASP A 18 -0.91 13.63 -3.24
CA ASP A 18 -1.05 12.82 -2.06
C ASP A 18 -0.12 13.38 -0.98
N LEU A 19 -0.70 14.03 0.02
CA LEU A 19 0.04 14.87 0.97
C LEU A 19 0.39 14.18 2.29
N HIS A 20 -0.12 12.96 2.50
CA HIS A 20 0.15 12.23 3.74
C HIS A 20 0.11 10.73 3.46
N VAL A 21 1.27 10.15 3.17
CA VAL A 21 1.40 8.71 2.86
C VAL A 21 2.41 8.10 3.82
N HIS A 22 2.08 6.93 4.34
CA HIS A 22 2.97 6.12 5.15
C HIS A 22 3.58 5.01 4.29
N LEU A 23 4.90 4.95 4.24
CA LEU A 23 5.60 3.94 3.45
C LEU A 23 5.27 2.52 3.91
N ASP A 24 5.21 2.30 5.22
CA ASP A 24 4.88 1.01 5.81
C ASP A 24 3.43 0.55 5.57
N GLY A 25 2.56 1.45 5.18
CA GLY A 25 1.19 1.16 4.76
C GLY A 25 1.01 1.02 3.24
N SER A 26 2.09 1.11 2.48
CA SER A 26 2.05 1.25 1.02
C SER A 26 2.63 0.05 0.26
N LEU A 27 2.98 -1.03 0.94
CA LEU A 27 3.52 -2.21 0.30
C LEU A 27 2.47 -2.91 -0.56
N ARG A 28 2.87 -3.30 -1.77
CA ARG A 28 2.07 -4.21 -2.59
C ARG A 28 1.98 -5.56 -1.87
N ILE A 29 0.83 -6.20 -1.94
CA ILE A 29 0.63 -7.52 -1.32
C ILE A 29 1.63 -8.56 -1.83
N PRO A 30 1.86 -8.70 -3.16
CA PRO A 30 2.88 -9.62 -3.66
C PRO A 30 4.28 -9.33 -3.12
N THR A 31 4.64 -8.06 -2.98
CA THR A 31 5.93 -7.65 -2.43
C THR A 31 6.09 -8.06 -0.97
N LEU A 32 5.05 -7.85 -0.16
CA LEU A 32 5.07 -8.30 1.23
C LEU A 32 5.30 -9.81 1.33
N ILE A 33 4.59 -10.60 0.52
CA ILE A 33 4.72 -12.06 0.52
C ILE A 33 6.16 -12.46 0.13
N GLU A 34 6.68 -11.90 -0.94
CA GLU A 34 8.03 -12.21 -1.43
C GLU A 34 9.11 -11.88 -0.40
N LEU A 35 9.07 -10.65 0.14
CA LEU A 35 10.04 -10.21 1.14
C LEU A 35 9.93 -10.99 2.45
N ALA A 36 8.72 -11.35 2.86
CA ALA A 36 8.52 -12.16 4.05
C ALA A 36 9.09 -13.57 3.89
N ARG A 37 8.94 -14.19 2.73
CA ARG A 37 9.56 -15.49 2.44
C ARG A 37 11.07 -15.40 2.43
N GLU A 38 11.62 -14.39 1.79
CA GLU A 38 13.07 -14.15 1.71
C GLU A 38 13.69 -13.96 3.10
N GLN A 39 13.03 -13.18 3.94
CA GLN A 39 13.52 -12.81 5.27
C GLN A 39 13.04 -13.74 6.38
N ARG A 40 12.25 -14.77 6.05
CA ARG A 40 11.65 -15.70 7.00
C ARG A 40 10.78 -15.01 8.06
N VAL A 41 10.07 -13.99 7.64
CA VAL A 41 9.03 -13.33 8.45
C VAL A 41 7.74 -14.11 8.34
N GLU A 42 7.19 -14.49 9.49
CA GLU A 42 5.94 -15.23 9.52
C GLU A 42 4.74 -14.30 9.29
N LEU A 43 3.93 -14.60 8.27
CA LEU A 43 2.70 -13.90 7.95
C LEU A 43 1.48 -14.75 8.33
N PRO A 44 0.32 -14.11 8.61
CA PRO A 44 -0.92 -14.86 8.86
C PRO A 44 -1.42 -15.61 7.63
N SER A 45 -0.98 -15.22 6.43
CA SER A 45 -1.26 -15.89 5.16
C SER A 45 -0.18 -15.55 4.15
N TYR A 46 0.04 -16.41 3.17
CA TYR A 46 0.93 -16.18 2.03
C TYR A 46 0.16 -16.13 0.72
N THR A 47 -1.13 -15.83 0.79
CA THR A 47 -1.99 -15.60 -0.36
C THR A 47 -2.53 -14.18 -0.34
N GLU A 48 -2.81 -13.62 -1.52
CA GLU A 48 -3.38 -12.28 -1.62
C GLU A 48 -4.73 -12.21 -0.89
N GLY A 49 -5.61 -13.18 -1.13
CA GLY A 49 -6.91 -13.25 -0.45
C GLY A 49 -6.80 -13.33 1.06
N GLY A 50 -5.91 -14.17 1.57
CA GLY A 50 -5.68 -14.30 3.01
C GLY A 50 -5.14 -13.03 3.66
N LEU A 51 -4.26 -12.31 2.97
CA LEU A 51 -3.75 -11.02 3.47
C LEU A 51 -4.79 -9.91 3.40
N ARG A 52 -5.71 -9.94 2.45
CA ARG A 52 -6.83 -9.00 2.40
C ARG A 52 -7.82 -9.21 3.54
N GLU A 53 -7.88 -10.40 4.10
CA GLU A 53 -8.72 -10.71 5.27
C GLU A 53 -8.02 -10.44 6.59
N THR A 54 -6.70 -10.35 6.64
CA THR A 54 -5.93 -10.30 7.89
C THR A 54 -5.10 -9.04 8.07
N VAL A 55 -4.48 -8.51 7.02
CA VAL A 55 -3.57 -7.36 7.07
C VAL A 55 -4.15 -6.16 6.31
N TYR A 56 -4.58 -6.36 5.09
CA TYR A 56 -5.13 -5.32 4.21
C TYR A 56 -6.66 -5.40 4.18
N LYS A 57 -7.29 -5.27 5.34
CA LYS A 57 -8.75 -5.41 5.48
C LYS A 57 -9.48 -4.18 4.97
N GLU A 58 -10.67 -4.38 4.44
CA GLU A 58 -11.54 -3.26 4.04
C GLU A 58 -12.12 -2.51 5.24
N ARG A 59 -12.26 -3.20 6.36
CA ARG A 59 -12.80 -2.63 7.60
C ARG A 59 -12.03 -3.12 8.81
N TYR A 60 -11.83 -2.21 9.76
CA TYR A 60 -11.18 -2.48 11.03
C TYR A 60 -12.11 -2.12 12.17
N THR A 61 -12.02 -2.85 13.29
CA THR A 61 -12.87 -2.66 14.46
C THR A 61 -12.42 -1.49 15.34
N SER A 62 -11.15 -1.11 15.25
CA SER A 62 -10.54 -0.06 16.06
C SER A 62 -9.23 0.39 15.41
N LEU A 63 -8.68 1.50 15.89
CA LEU A 63 -7.33 1.91 15.49
C LEU A 63 -6.28 0.84 15.86
N GLY A 64 -6.40 0.23 17.04
CA GLY A 64 -5.50 -0.86 17.44
C GLY A 64 -5.57 -2.06 16.50
N ASP A 65 -6.74 -2.42 16.04
CA ASP A 65 -6.92 -3.49 15.05
C ASP A 65 -6.25 -3.13 13.71
N TYR A 66 -6.42 -1.91 13.26
CA TYR A 66 -5.74 -1.38 12.06
C TYR A 66 -4.22 -1.44 12.19
N LEU A 67 -3.67 -1.03 13.33
CA LEU A 67 -2.23 -0.96 13.54
C LEU A 67 -1.56 -2.33 13.65
N LYS A 68 -2.30 -3.39 13.93
CA LYS A 68 -1.76 -4.76 14.00
C LYS A 68 -1.10 -5.21 12.69
N GLY A 69 -1.61 -4.76 11.55
CA GLY A 69 -1.07 -5.11 10.25
C GLY A 69 0.35 -4.56 10.00
N PHE A 70 0.68 -3.43 10.59
CA PHE A 70 2.00 -2.79 10.42
C PHE A 70 3.14 -3.61 11.03
N LYS A 71 2.87 -4.49 11.98
CA LYS A 71 3.85 -5.43 12.50
C LYS A 71 4.51 -6.24 11.38
N TYR A 72 3.73 -6.66 10.40
CA TYR A 72 4.21 -7.48 9.28
C TYR A 72 4.94 -6.66 8.23
N THR A 73 4.42 -5.51 7.86
CA THR A 73 5.05 -4.66 6.86
C THR A 73 6.37 -4.08 7.36
N VAL A 74 6.41 -3.58 8.58
CA VAL A 74 7.65 -3.07 9.20
C VAL A 74 8.70 -4.16 9.35
N ALA A 75 8.30 -5.40 9.65
CA ALA A 75 9.23 -6.52 9.80
C ALA A 75 10.05 -6.81 8.53
N VAL A 76 9.50 -6.53 7.34
CA VAL A 76 10.21 -6.71 6.06
C VAL A 76 10.96 -5.47 5.60
N MET A 77 10.88 -4.36 6.33
CA MET A 77 11.47 -3.06 5.98
C MET A 77 12.77 -2.78 6.75
N GLN A 78 13.60 -3.79 6.95
CA GLN A 78 14.77 -3.69 7.84
C GLN A 78 16.11 -3.57 7.11
N SER A 79 16.12 -3.49 5.79
CA SER A 79 17.32 -3.24 5.00
C SER A 79 17.14 -2.08 4.05
N ALA A 80 18.22 -1.42 3.68
CA ALA A 80 18.21 -0.32 2.71
C ALA A 80 17.67 -0.78 1.35
N GLU A 81 18.03 -1.99 0.92
CA GLU A 81 17.57 -2.58 -0.34
C GLU A 81 16.04 -2.75 -0.36
N HIS A 82 15.46 -3.28 0.72
CA HIS A 82 14.02 -3.47 0.80
C HIS A 82 13.26 -2.14 0.89
N LEU A 83 13.79 -1.18 1.63
CA LEU A 83 13.21 0.17 1.70
C LEU A 83 13.23 0.85 0.33
N GLU A 84 14.32 0.74 -0.40
CA GLU A 84 14.45 1.29 -1.76
C GLU A 84 13.41 0.69 -2.70
N ARG A 85 13.27 -0.63 -2.69
CA ARG A 85 12.27 -1.33 -3.51
C ARG A 85 10.85 -0.86 -3.18
N ILE A 86 10.50 -0.83 -1.91
CA ILE A 86 9.15 -0.44 -1.47
C ILE A 86 8.85 1.01 -1.84
N ALA A 87 9.81 1.91 -1.66
CA ALA A 87 9.66 3.30 -2.04
C ALA A 87 9.51 3.48 -3.56
N ALA A 88 10.29 2.75 -4.36
CA ALA A 88 10.17 2.77 -5.82
C ALA A 88 8.81 2.26 -6.28
N GLU A 89 8.32 1.16 -5.71
CA GLU A 89 7.00 0.62 -6.04
C GLU A 89 5.88 1.58 -5.65
N LEU A 90 5.97 2.27 -4.51
CA LEU A 90 5.02 3.31 -4.12
C LEU A 90 4.99 4.44 -5.16
N ALA A 91 6.15 4.90 -5.60
CA ALA A 91 6.24 5.95 -6.63
C ALA A 91 5.60 5.49 -7.95
N GLU A 92 5.87 4.26 -8.37
CA GLU A 92 5.27 3.68 -9.58
C GLU A 92 3.74 3.58 -9.48
N ASP A 93 3.22 3.11 -8.35
CA ASP A 93 1.78 2.97 -8.12
C ASP A 93 1.09 4.33 -8.13
N ASN A 94 1.69 5.34 -7.50
CA ASN A 94 1.16 6.70 -7.52
C ASN A 94 1.20 7.30 -8.93
N GLN A 95 2.27 7.09 -9.67
CA GLN A 95 2.36 7.56 -11.05
C GLN A 95 1.26 6.93 -11.92
N ALA A 96 1.00 5.64 -11.76
CA ALA A 96 -0.04 4.93 -12.49
C ALA A 96 -1.44 5.48 -12.20
N GLU A 97 -1.67 6.00 -10.99
CA GLU A 97 -2.94 6.62 -10.57
C GLU A 97 -3.05 8.10 -10.93
N GLY A 98 -2.04 8.68 -11.56
CA GLY A 98 -2.02 10.09 -11.93
C GLY A 98 -1.60 11.03 -10.81
N VAL A 99 -0.97 10.53 -9.77
CA VAL A 99 -0.40 11.35 -8.70
C VAL A 99 0.85 12.05 -9.22
N ARG A 100 0.88 13.38 -9.11
CA ARG A 100 1.96 14.24 -9.61
C ARG A 100 2.87 14.77 -8.50
N TYR A 101 2.37 14.78 -7.28
CA TYR A 101 3.10 15.23 -6.10
C TYR A 101 2.76 14.30 -4.94
N LEU A 102 3.78 13.82 -4.24
CA LEU A 102 3.65 12.84 -3.17
C LEU A 102 4.53 13.25 -1.98
N GLU A 103 3.95 13.27 -0.79
CA GLU A 103 4.67 13.43 0.48
C GLU A 103 4.57 12.13 1.30
N VAL A 104 5.72 11.49 1.56
CA VAL A 104 5.81 10.21 2.28
C VAL A 104 6.34 10.42 3.69
#